data_4bfe0bf21b6473b72d4a0871e7eac8f2
#
_entry.id   4bfe0bf21b6473b72d4a0871e7eac8f2
#
_cell.length_a   1.000
_cell.length_b   1.000
_cell.length_c   1.000
_cell.angle_alpha   90.00
_cell.angle_beta   90.00
_cell.angle_gamma   90.00
#
_symmetry.space_group_name_H-M   'P 1'
#
loop_
_entity.id
_entity.type
_entity.pdbx_description
1 polymer ?
#
loop_
_entity_poly.entity_id
_entity_poly.type
_entity_poly.pdbx_seq_one_letter_code
_entity_poly.pdbx_strand_id
1 'polypeptide(L)'
;VNAIEAEMKRWGRATYRQFQQFYKESERGSEMDSSKRVLSKLAPQLADPIEDFFNRFVSDDSPSMPIWLCYIADFHPQMVAQIALKTVLDKMYAETRHFSRLASEVGKAFEEIARQRVAEHTVAKNKMYSVQKPKSKRSKMQRFYTVEKNNRRFTCWETRLKVSLGAWLLGEIERHTGLIEFRMERFGKKQRKIVTLSAQFSDWVRRFDTWKEMLDPMRMALPTKPRDWVDFYSGGYESFNDPFVMNRPNGSNYEFASMKNLYVSVNNIQQVKWKINTKILDIALKCYELERVFDFHEIPLQPYLENGHERPEELREWKFKQDKIRRRNESNRSKRLQHAKILHLAKKYKEWDDVYFPARVDYRGRVYYMPAYLHPQGNDLARGLLLFGDGQQVVDEDDLERLLIHGANAWGIKGSIEERLNWVGKHQKWFLETAEDPMTNDWWMEASEPFGFLAFCLEYQQFTKEGYGYVSHFPVRMDCSNNGMQILHLLLRDTRHAKHCNLVPDQPVGDMYQYIADLVYERLKEQSSESYIASEWFKYGVTRAMAKAAVMNKPYGQSYYHVLSNFLSIIGDNHPFQEGENIDAINYLAEQFNTVAR
;
A
#
# COMPACT_ATOMS: atom_id res chain seq x y z
N VAL A 1 -29.28 14.83 7.58
CA VAL A 1 -27.82 15.08 7.69
C VAL A 1 -27.33 14.73 9.08
N ASN A 2 -27.82 15.35 10.16
CA ASN A 2 -27.33 15.12 11.53
C ASN A 2 -27.37 13.66 11.98
N ALA A 3 -28.40 12.89 11.61
CA ALA A 3 -28.49 11.46 11.91
C ALA A 3 -27.40 10.63 11.19
N ILE A 4 -27.12 10.96 9.94
CA ILE A 4 -26.08 10.31 9.13
C ILE A 4 -24.70 10.64 9.66
N GLU A 5 -24.43 11.89 10.00
CA GLU A 5 -23.16 12.30 10.59
C GLU A 5 -22.94 11.69 11.99
N ALA A 6 -24.00 11.51 12.79
CA ALA A 6 -23.92 10.76 14.03
C ALA A 6 -23.61 9.27 13.79
N GLU A 7 -24.13 8.70 12.71
CA GLU A 7 -23.81 7.34 12.28
C GLU A 7 -22.35 7.22 11.81
N MET A 8 -21.84 8.20 11.03
CA MET A 8 -20.42 8.26 10.64
C MET A 8 -19.49 8.21 11.85
N LYS A 9 -19.83 8.94 12.90
CA LYS A 9 -19.09 8.94 14.19
C LYS A 9 -19.14 7.56 14.86
N ARG A 10 -20.31 6.90 14.88
CA ARG A 10 -20.46 5.55 15.45
C ARG A 10 -19.65 4.50 14.69
N TRP A 11 -19.68 4.54 13.37
CA TRP A 11 -18.97 3.58 12.52
C TRP A 11 -17.45 3.78 12.61
N GLY A 12 -16.97 5.03 12.65
CA GLY A 12 -15.57 5.33 12.87
C GLY A 12 -15.06 4.71 14.17
N ARG A 13 -15.80 4.91 15.28
CA ARG A 13 -15.48 4.30 16.57
C ARG A 13 -15.47 2.77 16.52
N ALA A 14 -16.49 2.16 15.93
CA ALA A 14 -16.57 0.72 15.82
C ALA A 14 -15.41 0.14 15.01
N THR A 15 -15.07 0.77 13.88
CA THR A 15 -13.95 0.36 13.03
C THR A 15 -12.62 0.48 13.77
N TYR A 16 -12.39 1.59 14.47
CA TYR A 16 -11.16 1.79 15.24
C TYR A 16 -10.99 0.74 16.34
N ARG A 17 -12.06 0.42 17.08
CA ARG A 17 -12.05 -0.63 18.11
C ARG A 17 -11.78 -2.02 17.53
N GLN A 18 -12.33 -2.34 16.36
CA GLN A 18 -12.02 -3.59 15.66
C GLN A 18 -10.55 -3.69 15.27
N PHE A 19 -9.93 -2.62 14.77
CA PHE A 19 -8.50 -2.59 14.49
C PHE A 19 -7.66 -2.75 15.76
N GLN A 20 -8.03 -2.08 16.85
CA GLN A 20 -7.34 -2.25 18.13
C GLN A 20 -7.39 -3.71 18.60
N GLN A 21 -8.56 -4.33 18.53
CA GLN A 21 -8.71 -5.73 18.92
C GLN A 21 -7.90 -6.66 18.03
N PHE A 22 -7.93 -6.47 16.72
CA PHE A 22 -7.12 -7.23 15.77
C PHE A 22 -5.62 -7.15 16.09
N TYR A 23 -5.09 -5.95 16.32
CA TYR A 23 -3.66 -5.80 16.67
C TYR A 23 -3.31 -6.44 18.01
N LYS A 24 -4.20 -6.41 18.98
CA LYS A 24 -4.02 -7.11 20.26
C LYS A 24 -3.99 -8.63 20.09
N GLU A 25 -4.96 -9.19 19.41
CA GLU A 25 -5.08 -10.63 19.19
C GLU A 25 -3.96 -11.20 18.32
N SER A 26 -3.47 -10.43 17.34
CA SER A 26 -2.37 -10.83 16.47
C SER A 26 -0.97 -10.59 17.06
N GLU A 27 -0.85 -10.11 18.30
CA GLU A 27 0.41 -9.69 18.95
C GLU A 27 1.21 -8.67 18.10
N ARG A 28 0.50 -7.74 17.44
CA ARG A 28 1.05 -6.65 16.60
C ARG A 28 0.80 -5.28 17.23
N GLY A 29 0.84 -5.19 18.55
CA GLY A 29 0.55 -3.95 19.29
C GLY A 29 1.43 -2.77 18.89
N SER A 30 2.66 -3.01 18.42
CA SER A 30 3.57 -1.96 17.93
C SER A 30 3.07 -1.23 16.68
N GLU A 31 2.14 -1.82 15.94
CA GLU A 31 1.57 -1.25 14.72
C GLU A 31 0.41 -0.28 14.98
N MET A 32 -0.07 -0.21 16.20
CA MET A 32 -1.07 0.78 16.59
C MET A 32 -0.50 2.20 16.54
N ASP A 33 -1.33 3.17 16.20
CA ASP A 33 -0.92 4.58 16.07
C ASP A 33 -0.35 5.15 17.36
N SER A 34 -0.91 4.78 18.52
CA SER A 34 -0.37 5.10 19.83
C SER A 34 1.03 4.54 20.02
N SER A 35 1.24 3.27 19.69
CA SER A 35 2.53 2.60 19.83
C SER A 35 3.59 3.15 18.88
N LYS A 36 3.24 3.49 17.62
CA LYS A 36 4.17 4.14 16.68
C LYS A 36 4.70 5.46 17.20
N ARG A 37 3.83 6.29 17.81
CA ARG A 37 4.25 7.55 18.46
C ARG A 37 5.17 7.30 19.64
N VAL A 38 4.91 6.27 20.43
CA VAL A 38 5.76 5.89 21.56
C VAL A 38 7.12 5.41 21.07
N LEU A 39 7.15 4.52 20.07
CA LEU A 39 8.41 4.06 19.46
C LEU A 39 9.25 5.21 18.94
N SER A 40 8.67 6.16 18.21
CA SER A 40 9.40 7.31 17.68
C SER A 40 9.98 8.22 18.77
N LYS A 41 9.32 8.31 19.93
CA LYS A 41 9.77 9.14 21.06
C LYS A 41 10.76 8.42 21.97
N LEU A 42 10.52 7.15 22.29
CA LEU A 42 11.30 6.41 23.30
C LEU A 42 12.53 5.70 22.71
N ALA A 43 12.53 5.35 21.42
CA ALA A 43 13.69 4.68 20.82
C ALA A 43 14.98 5.54 20.87
N PRO A 44 14.97 6.83 20.58
CA PRO A 44 16.16 7.68 20.79
C PRO A 44 16.59 7.73 22.26
N GLN A 45 15.66 7.90 23.19
CA GLN A 45 15.96 7.97 24.64
C GLN A 45 16.59 6.68 25.18
N LEU A 46 16.24 5.52 24.62
CA LEU A 46 16.80 4.23 24.99
C LEU A 46 18.12 3.95 24.27
N ALA A 47 18.35 4.57 23.11
CA ALA A 47 19.55 4.37 22.32
C ALA A 47 20.82 4.88 23.02
N ASP A 48 20.74 6.06 23.63
CA ASP A 48 21.88 6.70 24.33
C ASP A 48 22.44 5.82 25.46
N PRO A 49 21.64 5.32 26.44
CA PRO A 49 22.15 4.42 27.47
C PRO A 49 22.69 3.08 26.93
N ILE A 50 22.14 2.58 25.81
CA ILE A 50 22.66 1.37 25.14
C ILE A 50 24.03 1.67 24.52
N GLU A 51 24.20 2.83 23.90
CA GLU A 51 25.48 3.27 23.34
C GLU A 51 26.55 3.44 24.41
N ASP A 52 26.20 4.10 25.52
CA ASP A 52 27.06 4.25 26.70
C ASP A 52 27.48 2.89 27.25
N PHE A 53 26.54 1.94 27.32
CA PHE A 53 26.84 0.58 27.76
C PHE A 53 27.82 -0.10 26.80
N PHE A 54 27.62 -0.01 25.49
CA PHE A 54 28.54 -0.59 24.50
C PHE A 54 29.95 0.04 24.61
N ASN A 55 30.02 1.34 24.78
CA ASN A 55 31.28 2.08 24.86
C ASN A 55 32.11 1.71 26.10
N ARG A 56 31.49 1.31 27.24
CA ARG A 56 32.20 0.84 28.44
C ARG A 56 33.05 -0.40 28.18
N PHE A 57 32.70 -1.24 27.20
CA PHE A 57 33.46 -2.48 26.87
C PHE A 57 34.48 -2.26 25.74
N VAL A 58 34.59 -1.04 25.21
CA VAL A 58 35.58 -0.67 24.21
C VAL A 58 36.89 -0.19 24.89
N SER A 59 36.80 0.33 26.11
CA SER A 59 37.96 0.78 26.89
C SER A 59 38.76 -0.40 27.50
N ASP A 60 40.10 -0.25 27.66
CA ASP A 60 40.96 -1.31 28.12
C ASP A 60 40.78 -1.72 29.60
N ASP A 61 40.18 -0.85 30.43
CA ASP A 61 39.90 -1.11 31.85
C ASP A 61 38.51 -1.66 32.14
N SER A 62 37.87 -2.29 31.19
CA SER A 62 36.48 -2.73 31.31
C SER A 62 36.31 -4.06 32.08
N PRO A 63 35.22 -4.21 32.86
CA PRO A 63 34.90 -5.47 33.54
C PRO A 63 34.66 -6.61 32.53
N SER A 64 34.56 -7.85 33.02
CA SER A 64 34.29 -9.02 32.15
C SER A 64 33.01 -8.77 31.30
N MET A 65 33.19 -8.83 30.00
CA MET A 65 32.12 -8.57 29.02
C MET A 65 31.07 -9.70 29.05
N PRO A 66 29.76 -9.37 29.14
CA PRO A 66 28.72 -10.37 29.02
C PRO A 66 28.77 -11.10 27.66
N ILE A 67 28.68 -12.43 27.65
CA ILE A 67 28.76 -13.23 26.42
C ILE A 67 27.72 -12.81 25.38
N TRP A 68 26.50 -12.50 25.82
CA TRP A 68 25.41 -12.08 24.90
C TRP A 68 25.69 -10.75 24.16
N LEU A 69 26.59 -9.90 24.68
CA LEU A 69 26.95 -8.64 24.02
C LEU A 69 27.62 -8.89 22.67
N CYS A 70 28.38 -10.00 22.53
CA CYS A 70 28.98 -10.35 21.25
C CYS A 70 27.96 -10.54 20.12
N TYR A 71 26.75 -10.96 20.46
CA TYR A 71 25.69 -11.24 19.48
C TYR A 71 24.97 -10.00 18.95
N ILE A 72 25.06 -8.88 19.69
CA ILE A 72 24.41 -7.61 19.32
C ILE A 72 25.41 -6.47 19.08
N ALA A 73 26.71 -6.75 19.13
CA ALA A 73 27.75 -5.72 19.00
C ALA A 73 27.75 -4.99 17.65
N ASP A 74 27.27 -5.64 16.59
CA ASP A 74 27.16 -5.06 15.24
C ASP A 74 25.86 -4.28 15.02
N PHE A 75 24.94 -4.27 15.99
CA PHE A 75 23.69 -3.54 15.86
C PHE A 75 23.90 -2.08 16.28
N HIS A 76 23.38 -1.16 15.48
CA HIS A 76 23.35 0.24 15.89
C HIS A 76 22.47 0.40 17.14
N PRO A 77 22.88 1.16 18.16
CA PRO A 77 22.14 1.30 19.43
C PRO A 77 20.67 1.64 19.24
N GLN A 78 20.35 2.55 18.31
CA GLN A 78 18.96 2.89 17.96
C GLN A 78 18.17 1.70 17.43
N MET A 79 18.79 0.83 16.64
CA MET A 79 18.16 -0.40 16.16
C MET A 79 17.90 -1.38 17.31
N VAL A 80 18.83 -1.50 18.25
CA VAL A 80 18.64 -2.32 19.46
C VAL A 80 17.44 -1.80 20.26
N ALA A 81 17.36 -0.50 20.47
CA ALA A 81 16.25 0.16 21.16
C ALA A 81 14.89 -0.10 20.45
N GLN A 82 14.85 0.07 19.13
CA GLN A 82 13.64 -0.17 18.34
C GLN A 82 13.16 -1.63 18.41
N ILE A 83 14.06 -2.61 18.26
CA ILE A 83 13.70 -4.03 18.32
C ILE A 83 13.16 -4.38 19.71
N ALA A 84 13.83 -3.93 20.77
CA ALA A 84 13.41 -4.21 22.13
C ALA A 84 12.04 -3.59 22.45
N LEU A 85 11.85 -2.31 22.18
CA LEU A 85 10.59 -1.59 22.42
C LEU A 85 9.45 -2.16 21.56
N LYS A 86 9.71 -2.45 20.28
CA LYS A 86 8.74 -3.08 19.39
C LYS A 86 8.26 -4.41 19.97
N THR A 87 9.19 -5.28 20.36
CA THR A 87 8.85 -6.60 20.90
C THR A 87 8.05 -6.50 22.21
N VAL A 88 8.41 -5.55 23.08
CA VAL A 88 7.66 -5.28 24.32
C VAL A 88 6.24 -4.84 24.01
N LEU A 89 6.06 -3.88 23.12
CA LEU A 89 4.73 -3.38 22.73
C LEU A 89 3.88 -4.47 22.07
N ASP A 90 4.46 -5.28 21.20
CA ASP A 90 3.75 -6.39 20.55
C ASP A 90 3.24 -7.41 21.57
N LYS A 91 4.06 -7.74 22.59
CA LYS A 91 3.74 -8.79 23.56
C LYS A 91 2.95 -8.31 24.79
N MET A 92 3.09 -7.04 25.15
CA MET A 92 2.48 -6.47 26.37
C MET A 92 1.12 -5.79 26.14
N TYR A 93 0.77 -5.48 24.89
CA TYR A 93 -0.47 -4.76 24.61
C TYR A 93 -1.74 -5.55 24.94
N ALA A 94 -1.65 -6.88 24.92
CA ALA A 94 -2.76 -7.77 25.20
C ALA A 94 -2.86 -8.16 26.69
N GLU A 95 -1.73 -8.39 27.37
CA GLU A 95 -1.70 -9.00 28.70
C GLU A 95 -0.42 -8.69 29.48
N THR A 96 -0.52 -8.81 30.82
CA THR A 96 0.63 -8.89 31.72
C THR A 96 1.46 -10.14 31.44
N ARG A 97 2.77 -10.02 31.40
CA ARG A 97 3.68 -11.15 31.09
C ARG A 97 4.65 -11.47 32.23
N HIS A 98 4.98 -12.75 32.39
CA HIS A 98 6.08 -13.14 33.25
C HIS A 98 7.41 -12.60 32.73
N PHE A 99 8.23 -12.01 33.60
CA PHE A 99 9.50 -11.38 33.25
C PHE A 99 10.41 -12.29 32.42
N SER A 100 10.62 -13.54 32.85
CA SER A 100 11.49 -14.48 32.13
C SER A 100 10.96 -14.86 30.74
N ARG A 101 9.65 -14.95 30.59
CA ARG A 101 9.02 -15.22 29.29
C ARG A 101 9.20 -14.05 28.34
N LEU A 102 8.90 -12.83 28.80
CA LEU A 102 9.09 -11.63 27.98
C LEU A 102 10.57 -11.40 27.63
N ALA A 103 11.48 -11.61 28.58
CA ALA A 103 12.92 -11.56 28.34
C ALA A 103 13.35 -12.56 27.25
N SER A 104 12.82 -13.78 27.29
CA SER A 104 13.07 -14.78 26.24
C SER A 104 12.54 -14.34 24.87
N GLU A 105 11.35 -13.74 24.81
CA GLU A 105 10.77 -13.23 23.55
C GLU A 105 11.60 -12.09 22.96
N VAL A 106 12.07 -11.16 23.80
CA VAL A 106 12.98 -10.09 23.35
C VAL A 106 14.27 -10.69 22.80
N GLY A 107 14.89 -11.63 23.51
CA GLY A 107 16.11 -12.29 23.03
C GLY A 107 15.91 -13.09 21.73
N LYS A 108 14.76 -13.74 21.54
CA LYS A 108 14.39 -14.42 20.28
C LYS A 108 14.24 -13.44 19.12
N ALA A 109 13.71 -12.25 19.34
CA ALA A 109 13.60 -11.24 18.30
C ALA A 109 14.98 -10.83 17.75
N PHE A 110 15.97 -10.70 18.63
CA PHE A 110 17.36 -10.45 18.21
C PHE A 110 18.00 -11.64 17.50
N GLU A 111 17.78 -12.85 17.99
CA GLU A 111 18.25 -14.08 17.34
C GLU A 111 17.72 -14.18 15.91
N GLU A 112 16.44 -13.89 15.71
CA GLU A 112 15.81 -13.95 14.40
C GLU A 112 16.41 -12.93 13.42
N ILE A 113 16.66 -11.69 13.88
CA ILE A 113 17.30 -10.67 13.05
C ILE A 113 18.77 -11.03 12.76
N ALA A 114 19.48 -11.58 13.74
CA ALA A 114 20.83 -12.08 13.54
C ALA A 114 20.86 -13.22 12.49
N ARG A 115 19.90 -14.14 12.57
CA ARG A 115 19.72 -15.24 11.60
C ARG A 115 19.49 -14.68 10.17
N GLN A 116 18.62 -13.66 10.03
CA GLN A 116 18.39 -13.01 8.73
C GLN A 116 19.65 -12.34 8.19
N ARG A 117 20.40 -11.63 9.01
CA ARG A 117 21.65 -10.99 8.59
C ARG A 117 22.71 -12.00 8.12
N VAL A 118 22.83 -13.14 8.79
CA VAL A 118 23.72 -14.22 8.34
C VAL A 118 23.30 -14.73 6.97
N ALA A 119 22.00 -14.93 6.73
CA ALA A 119 21.48 -15.32 5.42
C ALA A 119 21.77 -14.27 4.33
N GLU A 120 21.60 -12.97 4.61
CA GLU A 120 21.88 -11.88 3.67
C GLU A 120 23.37 -11.79 3.29
N HIS A 121 24.30 -11.99 4.23
CA HIS A 121 25.73 -11.96 3.96
C HIS A 121 26.26 -13.19 3.22
N THR A 122 25.56 -14.31 3.28
CA THR A 122 25.93 -15.52 2.53
C THR A 122 25.72 -15.33 1.03
N VAL A 123 24.78 -14.46 0.63
CA VAL A 123 24.49 -14.11 -0.77
C VAL A 123 25.46 -13.03 -1.32
N ALA A 124 25.98 -12.14 -0.46
CA ALA A 124 26.92 -11.06 -0.88
C ALA A 124 28.37 -11.53 -1.06
N LYS A 125 28.61 -12.63 -1.70
CA LYS A 125 29.81 -13.45 -1.67
C LYS A 125 30.97 -13.06 -2.57
N ASN A 126 31.28 -11.84 -2.87
CA ASN A 126 32.48 -11.58 -3.68
C ASN A 126 33.39 -10.43 -3.23
N LYS A 127 33.36 -10.02 -1.96
CA LYS A 127 34.45 -9.14 -1.44
C LYS A 127 35.18 -9.84 -0.29
N MET A 128 36.35 -10.40 -0.64
CA MET A 128 37.37 -10.84 0.32
C MET A 128 37.76 -9.65 1.21
N TYR A 129 37.37 -9.69 2.48
CA TYR A 129 37.92 -8.78 3.47
C TYR A 129 39.26 -9.31 3.94
N SER A 130 40.33 -8.55 3.66
CA SER A 130 41.64 -8.80 4.25
C SER A 130 41.55 -8.66 5.78
N VAL A 131 41.87 -9.72 6.50
CA VAL A 131 41.84 -9.76 7.97
C VAL A 131 43.02 -8.98 8.51
N GLN A 132 42.81 -7.70 8.85
CA GLN A 132 43.77 -6.94 9.65
C GLN A 132 43.72 -7.43 11.11
N LYS A 133 44.88 -7.51 11.79
CA LYS A 133 44.93 -7.84 13.22
C LYS A 133 44.11 -6.81 14.01
N PRO A 134 43.22 -7.27 14.91
CA PRO A 134 42.32 -6.36 15.65
C PRO A 134 43.11 -5.46 16.61
N LYS A 135 42.94 -4.14 16.48
CA LYS A 135 43.60 -3.12 17.30
C LYS A 135 42.84 -2.76 18.59
N SER A 136 41.58 -3.24 18.75
CA SER A 136 40.73 -2.91 19.90
C SER A 136 39.83 -4.07 20.33
N LYS A 137 39.26 -4.02 21.55
CA LYS A 137 38.26 -4.99 22.03
C LYS A 137 37.02 -5.04 21.11
N ARG A 138 36.57 -3.90 20.59
CA ARG A 138 35.47 -3.83 19.59
C ARG A 138 35.81 -4.62 18.32
N SER A 139 37.04 -4.53 17.84
CA SER A 139 37.51 -5.33 16.70
C SER A 139 37.59 -6.84 17.03
N LYS A 140 37.85 -7.22 18.30
CA LYS A 140 37.77 -8.60 18.75
C LYS A 140 36.33 -9.12 18.75
N MET A 141 35.36 -8.33 19.19
CA MET A 141 33.93 -8.65 19.14
C MET A 141 33.45 -8.83 17.70
N GLN A 142 33.79 -7.89 16.80
CA GLN A 142 33.49 -7.99 15.37
C GLN A 142 34.13 -9.26 14.75
N ARG A 143 35.31 -9.63 15.17
CA ARG A 143 35.99 -10.84 14.70
C ARG A 143 35.29 -12.13 15.14
N PHE A 144 34.82 -12.20 16.39
CA PHE A 144 34.03 -13.34 16.90
C PHE A 144 32.77 -13.54 16.06
N TYR A 145 32.03 -12.45 15.81
CA TYR A 145 30.84 -12.46 14.98
C TYR A 145 31.14 -12.83 13.52
N THR A 146 32.29 -12.39 12.97
CA THR A 146 32.71 -12.69 11.59
C THR A 146 33.11 -14.18 11.44
N VAL A 147 33.67 -14.81 12.47
CA VAL A 147 34.01 -16.23 12.45
C VAL A 147 32.76 -17.10 12.44
N GLU A 148 31.71 -16.77 13.22
CA GLU A 148 30.42 -17.46 13.13
C GLU A 148 29.75 -17.29 11.77
N LYS A 149 29.82 -16.09 11.19
CA LYS A 149 29.33 -15.81 9.82
C LYS A 149 30.01 -16.66 8.76
N ASN A 150 31.33 -16.89 8.88
CA ASN A 150 32.11 -17.64 7.89
C ASN A 150 31.82 -19.13 7.90
N ASN A 151 31.31 -19.69 9.02
CA ASN A 151 30.94 -21.10 9.13
C ASN A 151 29.65 -21.49 8.43
N ARG A 152 28.98 -20.54 7.72
CA ARG A 152 27.78 -20.74 6.89
C ARG A 152 26.59 -21.42 7.58
N ARG A 153 26.65 -21.67 8.88
CA ARG A 153 25.55 -22.23 9.68
C ARG A 153 25.24 -21.28 10.81
N PHE A 154 24.00 -20.88 10.91
CA PHE A 154 23.52 -20.12 12.06
C PHE A 154 23.34 -21.12 13.21
N THR A 155 24.07 -20.90 14.30
CA THR A 155 23.87 -21.67 15.53
C THR A 155 22.82 -20.98 16.38
N CYS A 156 21.74 -21.69 16.72
CA CYS A 156 20.71 -21.16 17.60
C CYS A 156 21.31 -20.78 18.95
N TRP A 157 20.91 -19.61 19.46
CA TRP A 157 21.41 -19.14 20.75
C TRP A 157 20.85 -19.97 21.90
N GLU A 158 21.64 -20.22 22.90
CA GLU A 158 21.18 -20.87 24.12
C GLU A 158 20.07 -20.06 24.79
N THR A 159 19.05 -20.72 25.34
CA THR A 159 17.92 -20.07 26.02
C THR A 159 18.40 -19.12 27.14
N ARG A 160 19.46 -19.50 27.86
CA ARG A 160 20.06 -18.66 28.92
C ARG A 160 20.58 -17.33 28.36
N LEU A 161 21.21 -17.33 27.20
CA LEU A 161 21.73 -16.11 26.56
C LEU A 161 20.59 -15.20 26.09
N LYS A 162 19.54 -15.77 25.48
CA LYS A 162 18.33 -15.01 25.08
C LYS A 162 17.67 -14.34 26.28
N VAL A 163 17.49 -15.09 27.36
CA VAL A 163 16.88 -14.54 28.60
C VAL A 163 17.77 -13.48 29.22
N SER A 164 19.11 -13.66 29.25
CA SER A 164 20.02 -12.67 29.82
C SER A 164 20.05 -11.37 29.05
N LEU A 165 20.09 -11.43 27.71
CA LEU A 165 20.00 -10.26 26.83
C LEU A 165 18.66 -9.53 27.02
N GLY A 166 17.55 -10.29 26.96
CA GLY A 166 16.23 -9.70 27.13
C GLY A 166 16.01 -9.12 28.52
N ALA A 167 16.53 -9.76 29.58
CA ALA A 167 16.44 -9.25 30.95
C ALA A 167 17.19 -7.93 31.11
N TRP A 168 18.37 -7.80 30.52
CA TRP A 168 19.11 -6.54 30.50
C TRP A 168 18.34 -5.45 29.78
N LEU A 169 17.85 -5.72 28.57
CA LEU A 169 17.06 -4.74 27.80
C LEU A 169 15.78 -4.33 28.51
N LEU A 170 15.06 -5.24 29.15
CA LEU A 170 13.89 -4.90 29.95
C LEU A 170 14.24 -3.99 31.13
N GLY A 171 15.40 -4.19 31.75
CA GLY A 171 15.91 -3.30 32.80
C GLY A 171 16.25 -1.91 32.27
N GLU A 172 16.84 -1.79 31.08
CA GLU A 172 17.11 -0.50 30.45
C GLU A 172 15.81 0.23 30.05
N ILE A 173 14.83 -0.52 29.51
CA ILE A 173 13.51 0.04 29.18
C ILE A 173 12.81 0.60 30.43
N GLU A 174 12.81 -0.17 31.53
CA GLU A 174 12.19 0.31 32.78
C GLU A 174 12.87 1.57 33.30
N ARG A 175 14.22 1.56 33.38
CA ARG A 175 15.00 2.67 33.95
C ARG A 175 14.92 3.97 33.15
N HIS A 176 14.97 3.88 31.82
CA HIS A 176 15.17 5.05 30.96
C HIS A 176 13.92 5.51 30.22
N THR A 177 12.87 4.69 30.16
CA THR A 177 11.69 5.05 29.37
C THR A 177 10.40 5.17 30.19
N GLY A 178 10.34 4.55 31.36
CA GLY A 178 9.12 4.45 32.15
C GLY A 178 7.94 3.75 31.44
N LEU A 179 8.22 2.99 30.36
CA LEU A 179 7.20 2.28 29.59
C LEU A 179 6.61 1.10 30.36
N ILE A 180 7.44 0.39 31.08
CA ILE A 180 7.09 -0.82 31.85
C ILE A 180 7.46 -0.68 33.31
N GLU A 181 6.79 -1.47 34.14
CA GLU A 181 7.06 -1.61 35.57
C GLU A 181 7.18 -3.08 35.92
N PHE A 182 8.08 -3.39 36.89
CA PHE A 182 8.21 -4.72 37.43
C PHE A 182 7.44 -4.85 38.74
N ARG A 183 6.64 -5.91 38.87
CA ARG A 183 5.89 -6.24 40.09
C ARG A 183 6.14 -7.66 40.51
N MET A 184 6.10 -7.92 41.80
CA MET A 184 6.15 -9.28 42.34
C MET A 184 4.73 -9.74 42.64
N GLU A 185 4.30 -10.80 41.99
CA GLU A 185 2.99 -11.42 42.24
C GLU A 185 3.14 -12.84 42.79
N ARG A 186 2.20 -13.21 43.67
CA ARG A 186 2.19 -14.53 44.29
C ARG A 186 1.30 -15.48 43.48
N PHE A 187 1.92 -16.50 42.93
CA PHE A 187 1.25 -17.61 42.24
C PHE A 187 1.35 -18.86 43.09
N GLY A 188 0.33 -19.18 43.88
CA GLY A 188 0.35 -20.26 44.86
C GLY A 188 1.39 -20.02 45.94
N LYS A 189 2.34 -20.96 46.08
CA LYS A 189 3.47 -20.87 47.06
C LYS A 189 4.71 -20.13 46.54
N LYS A 190 4.72 -19.69 45.26
CA LYS A 190 5.89 -19.04 44.63
C LYS A 190 5.60 -17.58 44.31
N GLN A 191 6.57 -16.71 44.57
CA GLN A 191 6.57 -15.35 44.05
C GLN A 191 7.20 -15.33 42.66
N ARG A 192 6.59 -14.61 41.74
CA ARG A 192 7.08 -14.45 40.36
C ARG A 192 7.14 -12.98 40.01
N LYS A 193 8.21 -12.58 39.30
CA LYS A 193 8.37 -11.25 38.74
C LYS A 193 7.54 -11.18 37.46
N ILE A 194 6.63 -10.21 37.43
CA ILE A 194 5.81 -9.91 36.26
C ILE A 194 6.17 -8.53 35.71
N VAL A 195 5.87 -8.31 34.44
CA VAL A 195 6.03 -7.05 33.73
C VAL A 195 4.65 -6.52 33.40
N THR A 196 4.41 -5.26 33.70
CA THR A 196 3.18 -4.53 33.34
C THR A 196 3.56 -3.26 32.59
N LEU A 197 2.68 -2.78 31.72
CA LEU A 197 2.80 -1.42 31.22
C LEU A 197 2.58 -0.46 32.38
N SER A 198 3.36 0.63 32.44
CA SER A 198 3.22 1.61 33.49
C SER A 198 1.82 2.25 33.48
N ALA A 199 1.33 2.66 34.65
CA ALA A 199 0.03 3.31 34.75
C ALA A 199 -0.03 4.60 33.92
N GLN A 200 1.04 5.39 33.94
CA GLN A 200 1.15 6.62 33.16
C GLN A 200 1.05 6.36 31.65
N PHE A 201 1.72 5.33 31.15
CA PHE A 201 1.65 4.95 29.75
C PHE A 201 0.27 4.40 29.36
N SER A 202 -0.30 3.54 30.19
CA SER A 202 -1.65 2.97 29.97
C SER A 202 -2.72 4.06 29.92
N ASP A 203 -2.63 5.07 30.80
CA ASP A 203 -3.54 6.22 30.81
C ASP A 203 -3.34 7.12 29.59
N TRP A 204 -2.10 7.32 29.15
CA TRP A 204 -1.82 8.08 27.94
C TRP A 204 -2.38 7.38 26.70
N VAL A 205 -2.17 6.06 26.55
CA VAL A 205 -2.74 5.26 25.45
C VAL A 205 -4.25 5.37 25.45
N ARG A 206 -4.91 5.16 26.60
CA ARG A 206 -6.38 5.25 26.70
C ARG A 206 -6.90 6.62 26.27
N ARG A 207 -6.25 7.73 26.70
CA ARG A 207 -6.63 9.08 26.28
C ARG A 207 -6.40 9.31 24.79
N PHE A 208 -5.28 8.85 24.27
CA PHE A 208 -4.95 8.94 22.84
C PHE A 208 -5.96 8.16 21.98
N ASP A 209 -6.26 6.94 22.37
CA ASP A 209 -7.21 6.08 21.64
C ASP A 209 -8.63 6.66 21.69
N THR A 210 -9.07 7.18 22.84
CA THR A 210 -10.37 7.87 22.95
C THR A 210 -10.43 9.10 22.05
N TRP A 211 -9.37 9.88 22.00
CA TRP A 211 -9.28 11.05 21.14
C TRP A 211 -9.29 10.65 19.64
N LYS A 212 -8.54 9.59 19.25
CA LYS A 212 -8.53 9.05 17.89
C LYS A 212 -9.91 8.54 17.46
N GLU A 213 -10.61 7.80 18.33
CA GLU A 213 -12.00 7.35 18.08
C GLU A 213 -12.95 8.51 17.78
N MET A 214 -12.74 9.66 18.38
CA MET A 214 -13.58 10.85 18.15
C MET A 214 -13.24 11.58 16.85
N LEU A 215 -11.97 11.59 16.45
CA LEU A 215 -11.49 12.39 15.33
C LEU A 215 -11.50 11.68 13.98
N ASP A 216 -11.77 10.38 13.94
CA ASP A 216 -11.70 9.60 12.70
C ASP A 216 -13.06 8.96 12.34
N PRO A 217 -14.11 9.77 12.10
CA PRO A 217 -15.40 9.26 11.66
C PRO A 217 -15.28 8.68 10.25
N MET A 218 -16.02 7.62 9.97
CA MET A 218 -16.12 7.08 8.61
C MET A 218 -17.02 7.98 7.77
N ARG A 219 -16.44 8.78 6.90
CA ARG A 219 -17.20 9.67 6.00
C ARG A 219 -18.07 8.87 5.03
N MET A 220 -19.32 9.27 4.87
CA MET A 220 -20.31 8.68 3.95
C MET A 220 -20.87 9.75 3.01
N ALA A 221 -21.55 9.32 1.96
CA ALA A 221 -22.34 10.24 1.11
C ALA A 221 -23.51 10.85 1.91
N LEU A 222 -24.11 11.88 1.34
CA LEU A 222 -25.26 12.60 1.91
C LEU A 222 -26.49 12.46 1.01
N PRO A 223 -27.71 12.41 1.59
CA PRO A 223 -28.97 12.42 0.81
C PRO A 223 -29.38 13.83 0.37
N THR A 224 -28.66 14.85 0.80
CA THR A 224 -28.91 16.25 0.47
C THR A 224 -27.62 16.91 0.04
N LYS A 225 -27.72 18.07 -0.63
CA LYS A 225 -26.56 18.84 -1.07
C LYS A 225 -25.61 19.09 0.11
N PRO A 226 -24.31 18.83 -0.09
CA PRO A 226 -23.28 19.18 0.89
C PRO A 226 -23.25 20.69 1.15
N ARG A 227 -22.77 21.06 2.32
CA ARG A 227 -22.50 22.46 2.64
C ARG A 227 -21.42 23.01 1.72
N ASP A 228 -21.65 24.20 1.17
CA ASP A 228 -20.67 24.86 0.31
C ASP A 228 -19.41 25.26 1.06
N TRP A 229 -18.26 25.08 0.43
CA TRP A 229 -17.01 25.63 0.89
C TRP A 229 -17.02 27.15 0.72
N VAL A 230 -16.92 27.87 1.82
CA VAL A 230 -16.84 29.34 1.86
C VAL A 230 -15.52 29.82 2.45
N ASP A 231 -14.89 28.99 3.27
CA ASP A 231 -13.57 29.19 3.84
C ASP A 231 -12.83 27.85 3.98
N PHE A 232 -11.66 27.88 4.60
CA PHE A 232 -10.77 26.72 4.68
C PHE A 232 -11.32 25.57 5.55
N TYR A 233 -12.21 25.82 6.49
CA TYR A 233 -12.76 24.84 7.42
C TYR A 233 -14.28 24.71 7.37
N SER A 234 -14.95 25.45 6.50
CA SER A 234 -16.41 25.48 6.42
C SER A 234 -16.88 24.96 5.08
N GLY A 235 -17.23 23.69 5.01
CA GLY A 235 -17.77 23.07 3.81
C GLY A 235 -17.85 21.54 3.90
N GLY A 236 -18.49 20.92 2.93
CA GLY A 236 -18.70 19.47 2.84
C GLY A 236 -19.76 18.96 3.82
N TYR A 237 -19.41 18.73 5.06
CA TYR A 237 -20.31 18.25 6.11
C TYR A 237 -20.72 19.36 7.08
N GLU A 238 -21.84 19.19 7.80
CA GLU A 238 -22.34 20.19 8.76
C GLU A 238 -21.59 20.16 10.09
N SER A 239 -21.37 18.97 10.65
CA SER A 239 -20.80 18.79 11.99
C SER A 239 -19.32 18.40 12.00
N PHE A 240 -18.64 18.52 10.86
CA PHE A 240 -17.20 18.28 10.75
C PHE A 240 -16.47 19.50 10.20
N ASN A 241 -15.38 19.86 10.83
CA ASN A 241 -14.50 20.94 10.39
C ASN A 241 -13.28 20.36 9.67
N ASP A 242 -13.52 19.65 8.57
CA ASP A 242 -12.42 19.11 7.76
C ASP A 242 -11.69 20.27 7.05
N PRO A 243 -10.38 20.24 6.91
CA PRO A 243 -9.67 21.23 6.11
C PRO A 243 -9.95 21.03 4.63
N PHE A 244 -10.13 22.12 3.91
CA PHE A 244 -10.35 22.11 2.46
C PHE A 244 -9.19 21.48 1.70
N VAL A 245 -7.94 21.76 2.13
CA VAL A 245 -6.73 21.16 1.55
C VAL A 245 -6.23 20.02 2.42
N MET A 246 -6.26 18.80 1.91
CA MET A 246 -5.72 17.61 2.58
C MET A 246 -4.24 17.38 2.26
N ASN A 247 -3.56 16.55 3.08
CA ASN A 247 -2.16 16.13 2.89
C ASN A 247 -1.18 17.30 2.74
N ARG A 248 -1.36 18.35 3.55
CA ARG A 248 -0.53 19.55 3.50
C ARG A 248 0.91 19.25 3.93
N PRO A 249 1.92 19.82 3.24
CA PRO A 249 3.27 19.84 3.76
C PRO A 249 3.34 20.55 5.11
N ASN A 250 4.22 20.10 6.00
CA ASN A 250 4.42 20.72 7.29
C ASN A 250 4.84 22.20 7.13
N GLY A 251 4.22 23.09 7.91
CA GLY A 251 4.49 24.53 7.86
C GLY A 251 3.82 25.29 6.71
N SER A 252 2.90 24.66 5.96
CA SER A 252 2.14 25.33 4.92
C SER A 252 1.02 26.21 5.49
N ASN A 253 0.82 27.39 4.91
CA ASN A 253 -0.17 28.41 5.34
C ASN A 253 -1.33 28.51 4.33
N TYR A 254 -1.83 27.38 3.82
CA TYR A 254 -2.92 27.37 2.82
C TYR A 254 -4.21 28.03 3.34
N GLU A 255 -4.45 28.05 4.64
CA GLU A 255 -5.61 28.68 5.27
C GLU A 255 -5.69 30.20 5.06
N PHE A 256 -4.55 30.83 4.77
CA PHE A 256 -4.47 32.27 4.47
C PHE A 256 -4.47 32.58 2.96
N ALA A 257 -4.45 31.55 2.11
CA ALA A 257 -4.45 31.72 0.66
C ALA A 257 -5.86 32.00 0.13
N SER A 258 -5.96 32.87 -0.89
CA SER A 258 -7.21 33.10 -1.59
C SER A 258 -7.54 31.90 -2.50
N MET A 259 -8.55 31.11 -2.12
CA MET A 259 -8.97 29.90 -2.86
C MET A 259 -10.37 30.02 -3.47
N LYS A 260 -10.87 31.25 -3.67
CA LYS A 260 -12.25 31.52 -4.06
C LYS A 260 -12.71 30.72 -5.29
N ASN A 261 -11.88 30.68 -6.34
CA ASN A 261 -12.20 29.93 -7.56
C ASN A 261 -12.20 28.41 -7.34
N LEU A 262 -11.32 27.90 -6.44
CA LEU A 262 -11.31 26.49 -6.09
C LEU A 262 -12.55 26.10 -5.29
N TYR A 263 -13.01 26.94 -4.36
CA TYR A 263 -14.27 26.70 -3.63
C TYR A 263 -15.44 26.58 -4.60
N VAL A 264 -15.58 27.51 -5.56
CA VAL A 264 -16.64 27.45 -6.58
C VAL A 264 -16.56 26.15 -7.38
N SER A 265 -15.38 25.78 -7.84
CA SER A 265 -15.19 24.57 -8.64
C SER A 265 -15.54 23.30 -7.85
N VAL A 266 -15.11 23.20 -6.59
CA VAL A 266 -15.39 22.03 -5.75
C VAL A 266 -16.86 21.98 -5.35
N ASN A 267 -17.48 23.14 -5.08
CA ASN A 267 -18.92 23.23 -4.79
C ASN A 267 -19.75 22.72 -5.97
N ASN A 268 -19.41 23.10 -7.20
CA ASN A 268 -20.08 22.59 -8.40
C ASN A 268 -19.96 21.06 -8.52
N ILE A 269 -18.79 20.50 -8.21
CA ILE A 269 -18.55 19.04 -8.25
C ILE A 269 -19.36 18.32 -7.17
N GLN A 270 -19.34 18.79 -5.93
CA GLN A 270 -20.04 18.12 -4.81
C GLN A 270 -21.56 18.27 -4.86
N GLN A 271 -22.10 19.22 -5.64
CA GLN A 271 -23.53 19.42 -5.85
C GLN A 271 -24.12 18.54 -6.96
N VAL A 272 -23.29 17.77 -7.67
CA VAL A 272 -23.75 16.81 -8.67
C VAL A 272 -24.57 15.71 -7.99
N LYS A 273 -25.77 15.47 -8.50
CA LYS A 273 -26.66 14.41 -8.04
C LYS A 273 -26.20 13.05 -8.57
N TRP A 274 -26.22 12.07 -7.73
CA TRP A 274 -25.97 10.68 -8.07
C TRP A 274 -27.11 9.79 -7.60
N LYS A 275 -27.22 8.59 -8.18
CA LYS A 275 -28.12 7.52 -7.76
C LYS A 275 -27.44 6.18 -7.87
N ILE A 276 -27.96 5.18 -7.15
CA ILE A 276 -27.45 3.82 -7.22
C ILE A 276 -27.99 3.08 -8.44
N ASN A 277 -27.10 2.45 -9.18
CA ASN A 277 -27.45 1.49 -10.23
C ASN A 277 -27.93 0.19 -9.58
N THR A 278 -29.23 0.05 -9.40
CA THR A 278 -29.85 -1.09 -8.72
C THR A 278 -29.63 -2.40 -9.47
N LYS A 279 -29.61 -2.38 -10.80
CA LYS A 279 -29.33 -3.58 -11.62
C LYS A 279 -27.92 -4.12 -11.34
N ILE A 280 -26.92 -3.23 -11.35
CA ILE A 280 -25.53 -3.61 -10.99
C ILE A 280 -25.45 -4.04 -9.53
N LEU A 281 -26.16 -3.42 -8.60
CA LEU A 281 -26.16 -3.82 -7.20
C LEU A 281 -26.67 -5.25 -7.02
N ASP A 282 -27.76 -5.62 -7.66
CA ASP A 282 -28.34 -6.95 -7.54
C ASP A 282 -27.41 -8.03 -8.12
N ILE A 283 -26.77 -7.76 -9.25
CA ILE A 283 -25.79 -8.67 -9.87
C ILE A 283 -24.53 -8.76 -8.98
N ALA A 284 -24.01 -7.62 -8.52
CA ALA A 284 -22.81 -7.59 -7.68
C ALA A 284 -23.00 -8.33 -6.35
N LEU A 285 -24.20 -8.31 -5.76
CA LEU A 285 -24.51 -9.09 -4.58
C LEU A 285 -24.47 -10.59 -4.86
N LYS A 286 -25.05 -11.04 -5.97
CA LYS A 286 -24.96 -12.45 -6.40
C LYS A 286 -23.53 -12.87 -6.65
N CYS A 287 -22.74 -12.04 -7.37
CA CYS A 287 -21.33 -12.30 -7.60
C CYS A 287 -20.52 -12.38 -6.29
N TYR A 288 -20.84 -11.53 -5.31
CA TYR A 288 -20.17 -11.55 -4.00
C TYR A 288 -20.48 -12.82 -3.21
N GLU A 289 -21.73 -13.28 -3.22
CA GLU A 289 -22.16 -14.52 -2.57
C GLU A 289 -21.55 -15.76 -3.23
N LEU A 290 -21.44 -15.76 -4.56
CA LEU A 290 -20.89 -16.88 -5.35
C LEU A 290 -19.36 -16.79 -5.54
N GLU A 291 -18.70 -15.78 -4.95
CA GLU A 291 -17.27 -15.49 -5.12
C GLU A 291 -16.82 -15.40 -6.60
N ARG A 292 -17.74 -14.98 -7.49
CA ARG A 292 -17.45 -14.75 -8.92
C ARG A 292 -16.94 -13.30 -9.11
N VAL A 293 -16.03 -13.09 -10.05
CA VAL A 293 -15.34 -11.78 -10.30
C VAL A 293 -14.34 -11.42 -9.19
N PHE A 294 -14.60 -11.82 -7.96
CA PHE A 294 -13.81 -11.48 -6.79
C PHE A 294 -12.89 -12.64 -6.42
N ASP A 295 -11.58 -12.49 -6.67
CA ASP A 295 -10.57 -13.45 -6.18
C ASP A 295 -10.23 -13.14 -4.71
N PHE A 296 -10.96 -13.75 -3.78
CA PHE A 296 -10.72 -13.63 -2.34
C PHE A 296 -10.04 -14.85 -1.71
N HIS A 297 -9.62 -15.82 -2.52
CA HIS A 297 -9.03 -17.05 -2.01
C HIS A 297 -7.76 -16.77 -1.22
N GLU A 298 -7.71 -17.35 -0.01
CA GLU A 298 -6.52 -17.33 0.83
C GLU A 298 -5.66 -18.56 0.52
N ILE A 299 -4.39 -18.32 0.25
CA ILE A 299 -3.42 -19.39 0.07
C ILE A 299 -2.97 -19.86 1.46
N PRO A 300 -3.06 -21.15 1.80
CA PRO A 300 -2.61 -21.65 3.09
C PRO A 300 -1.10 -21.45 3.26
N LEU A 301 -0.70 -20.98 4.44
CA LEU A 301 0.70 -20.87 4.80
C LEU A 301 1.26 -22.28 5.01
N GLN A 302 2.39 -22.56 4.39
CA GLN A 302 3.06 -23.84 4.56
C GLN A 302 3.90 -23.82 5.85
N PRO A 303 3.74 -24.81 6.75
CA PRO A 303 4.63 -24.93 7.92
C PRO A 303 6.07 -25.17 7.46
N TYR A 304 7.00 -24.56 8.16
CA TYR A 304 8.42 -24.87 7.95
C TYR A 304 8.75 -26.20 8.64
N LEU A 305 9.20 -27.19 7.88
CA LEU A 305 9.63 -28.47 8.41
C LEU A 305 11.12 -28.34 8.79
N GLU A 306 11.42 -28.26 10.09
CA GLU A 306 12.79 -28.24 10.61
C GLU A 306 13.40 -29.64 10.51
N ASN A 307 14.26 -29.84 9.53
CA ASN A 307 14.98 -31.11 9.33
C ASN A 307 16.37 -31.13 10.01
N GLY A 308 16.72 -30.10 10.77
CA GLY A 308 17.98 -30.00 11.53
C GLY A 308 19.25 -29.78 10.69
N HIS A 309 19.15 -29.77 9.35
CA HIS A 309 20.25 -29.60 8.41
C HIS A 309 20.04 -28.48 7.38
N GLU A 310 19.24 -27.49 7.75
CA GLU A 310 18.76 -26.45 6.82
C GLU A 310 19.87 -25.51 6.40
N ARG A 311 19.92 -25.22 5.11
CA ARG A 311 20.75 -24.15 4.58
C ARG A 311 20.09 -22.79 4.87
N PRO A 312 20.84 -21.76 5.25
CA PRO A 312 20.31 -20.41 5.45
C PRO A 312 19.56 -19.87 4.22
N GLU A 313 19.95 -20.29 3.03
CA GLU A 313 19.33 -19.94 1.74
C GLU A 313 17.92 -20.52 1.63
N GLU A 314 17.72 -21.80 1.94
CA GLU A 314 16.40 -22.48 1.92
C GLU A 314 15.40 -21.85 2.89
N LEU A 315 15.86 -21.47 4.08
CA LEU A 315 15.05 -20.76 5.07
C LEU A 315 14.64 -19.36 4.57
N ARG A 316 15.57 -18.65 3.90
CA ARG A 316 15.31 -17.34 3.33
C ARG A 316 14.27 -17.41 2.22
N GLU A 317 14.41 -18.36 1.30
CA GLU A 317 13.44 -18.59 0.22
C GLU A 317 12.06 -18.94 0.78
N TRP A 318 12.01 -19.86 1.74
CA TRP A 318 10.74 -20.21 2.38
C TRP A 318 10.09 -18.99 3.04
N LYS A 319 10.84 -18.19 3.81
CA LYS A 319 10.33 -16.96 4.43
C LYS A 319 9.82 -15.97 3.38
N PHE A 320 10.58 -15.76 2.32
CA PHE A 320 10.18 -14.87 1.24
C PHE A 320 8.87 -15.34 0.58
N LYS A 321 8.74 -16.64 0.29
CA LYS A 321 7.50 -17.23 -0.23
C LYS A 321 6.34 -17.06 0.76
N GLN A 322 6.56 -17.32 2.05
CA GLN A 322 5.52 -17.16 3.07
C GLN A 322 5.11 -15.68 3.26
N ASP A 323 6.05 -14.75 3.23
CA ASP A 323 5.74 -13.32 3.32
C ASP A 323 4.96 -12.82 2.08
N LYS A 324 5.28 -13.34 0.88
CA LYS A 324 4.51 -13.07 -0.34
C LYS A 324 3.06 -13.58 -0.20
N ILE A 325 2.88 -14.80 0.30
CA ILE A 325 1.56 -15.39 0.57
C ILE A 325 0.80 -14.57 1.62
N ARG A 326 1.44 -14.20 2.73
CA ARG A 326 0.81 -13.36 3.78
C ARG A 326 0.34 -12.04 3.23
N ARG A 327 1.19 -11.32 2.48
CA ARG A 327 0.82 -10.03 1.85
C ARG A 327 -0.34 -10.18 0.88
N ARG A 328 -0.35 -11.25 0.08
CA ARG A 328 -1.47 -11.55 -0.82
C ARG A 328 -2.76 -11.79 -0.03
N ASN A 329 -2.73 -12.64 1.00
CA ASN A 329 -3.88 -12.94 1.84
C ASN A 329 -4.38 -11.69 2.58
N GLU A 330 -3.49 -10.86 3.14
CA GLU A 330 -3.85 -9.58 3.75
C GLU A 330 -4.50 -8.62 2.74
N SER A 331 -3.96 -8.56 1.52
CA SER A 331 -4.55 -7.78 0.42
C SER A 331 -5.94 -8.29 0.05
N ASN A 332 -6.13 -9.61 -0.06
CA ASN A 332 -7.42 -10.21 -0.40
C ASN A 332 -8.46 -9.99 0.71
N ARG A 333 -8.08 -10.13 1.98
CA ARG A 333 -8.94 -9.78 3.12
C ARG A 333 -9.37 -8.32 3.10
N SER A 334 -8.43 -7.42 2.84
CA SER A 334 -8.69 -5.98 2.73
C SER A 334 -9.66 -5.67 1.58
N LYS A 335 -9.45 -6.28 0.40
CA LYS A 335 -10.36 -6.15 -0.75
C LYS A 335 -11.75 -6.69 -0.44
N ARG A 336 -11.85 -7.88 0.16
CA ARG A 336 -13.13 -8.49 0.55
C ARG A 336 -13.92 -7.56 1.49
N LEU A 337 -13.26 -7.02 2.51
CA LEU A 337 -13.88 -6.07 3.44
C LEU A 337 -14.30 -4.78 2.73
N GLN A 338 -13.45 -4.27 1.82
CA GLN A 338 -13.76 -3.07 1.03
C GLN A 338 -15.01 -3.29 0.18
N HIS A 339 -15.11 -4.42 -0.54
CA HIS A 339 -16.28 -4.74 -1.36
C HIS A 339 -17.55 -4.93 -0.52
N ALA A 340 -17.45 -5.63 0.62
CA ALA A 340 -18.57 -5.76 1.55
C ALA A 340 -19.10 -4.40 2.02
N LYS A 341 -18.21 -3.46 2.34
CA LYS A 341 -18.58 -2.10 2.75
C LYS A 341 -19.20 -1.30 1.59
N ILE A 342 -18.67 -1.42 0.37
CA ILE A 342 -19.24 -0.79 -0.82
C ILE A 342 -20.68 -1.27 -1.04
N LEU A 343 -20.90 -2.59 -1.05
CA LEU A 343 -22.21 -3.19 -1.24
C LEU A 343 -23.20 -2.81 -0.12
N HIS A 344 -22.73 -2.78 1.12
CA HIS A 344 -23.55 -2.33 2.25
C HIS A 344 -23.98 -0.86 2.11
N LEU A 345 -23.06 0.03 1.74
CA LEU A 345 -23.38 1.44 1.49
C LEU A 345 -24.31 1.61 0.29
N ALA A 346 -24.11 0.84 -0.79
CA ALA A 346 -24.98 0.87 -1.94
C ALA A 346 -26.43 0.42 -1.60
N LYS A 347 -26.58 -0.64 -0.78
CA LYS A 347 -27.90 -1.06 -0.25
C LYS A 347 -28.58 0.06 0.54
N LYS A 348 -27.82 0.82 1.31
CA LYS A 348 -28.35 1.94 2.08
C LYS A 348 -28.73 3.11 1.19
N TYR A 349 -27.86 3.49 0.26
CA TYR A 349 -28.04 4.68 -0.59
C TYR A 349 -29.13 4.48 -1.66
N LYS A 350 -29.43 3.25 -2.06
CA LYS A 350 -30.51 2.98 -3.00
C LYS A 350 -31.91 3.44 -2.52
N GLU A 351 -32.05 3.60 -1.18
CA GLU A 351 -33.30 4.08 -0.56
C GLU A 351 -33.39 5.63 -0.57
N TRP A 352 -32.38 6.32 -1.07
CA TRP A 352 -32.36 7.78 -1.18
C TRP A 352 -32.71 8.22 -2.60
N ASP A 353 -33.47 9.30 -2.72
CA ASP A 353 -33.81 9.88 -4.03
C ASP A 353 -32.56 10.41 -4.74
N ASP A 354 -31.72 11.12 -3.99
CA ASP A 354 -30.46 11.66 -4.45
C ASP A 354 -29.32 11.27 -3.51
N VAL A 355 -28.11 11.09 -4.06
CA VAL A 355 -26.87 10.85 -3.35
C VAL A 355 -25.86 11.92 -3.72
N TYR A 356 -25.26 12.56 -2.73
CA TYR A 356 -24.23 13.58 -2.92
C TYR A 356 -22.93 13.18 -2.25
N PHE A 357 -21.81 13.50 -2.91
CA PHE A 357 -20.49 13.18 -2.43
C PHE A 357 -19.71 14.47 -2.10
N PRO A 358 -19.60 14.87 -0.82
CA PRO A 358 -18.73 15.95 -0.43
C PRO A 358 -17.31 15.76 -0.96
N ALA A 359 -16.68 16.85 -1.40
CA ALA A 359 -15.37 16.83 -2.03
C ALA A 359 -14.45 17.90 -1.45
N ARG A 360 -13.15 17.72 -1.59
CA ARG A 360 -12.09 18.67 -1.21
C ARG A 360 -10.87 18.50 -2.11
N VAL A 361 -9.83 19.31 -1.94
CA VAL A 361 -8.61 19.23 -2.75
C VAL A 361 -7.40 18.74 -1.92
N ASP A 362 -6.39 18.19 -2.60
CA ASP A 362 -5.06 18.03 -1.98
C ASP A 362 -4.19 19.27 -2.25
N TYR A 363 -2.99 19.30 -1.65
CA TYR A 363 -2.03 20.40 -1.81
C TYR A 363 -1.56 20.62 -3.26
N ARG A 364 -1.78 19.65 -4.17
CA ARG A 364 -1.48 19.74 -5.60
C ARG A 364 -2.65 20.29 -6.41
N GLY A 365 -3.80 20.56 -5.78
CA GLY A 365 -5.03 21.04 -6.43
C GLY A 365 -5.89 19.93 -7.05
N ARG A 366 -5.62 18.66 -6.78
CA ARG A 366 -6.49 17.56 -7.23
C ARG A 366 -7.70 17.42 -6.33
N VAL A 367 -8.87 17.25 -6.94
CA VAL A 367 -10.13 17.05 -6.21
C VAL A 367 -10.27 15.60 -5.78
N TYR A 368 -10.70 15.40 -4.54
CA TYR A 368 -11.00 14.09 -3.96
C TYR A 368 -12.36 14.12 -3.27
N TYR A 369 -13.16 13.10 -3.51
CA TYR A 369 -14.35 12.87 -2.71
C TYR A 369 -13.99 12.46 -1.30
N MET A 370 -14.72 12.97 -0.31
CA MET A 370 -14.47 12.73 1.11
C MET A 370 -15.01 11.40 1.63
N PRO A 371 -16.16 10.88 1.10
CA PRO A 371 -16.69 9.60 1.52
C PRO A 371 -15.71 8.44 1.29
N ALA A 372 -15.71 7.51 2.25
CA ALA A 372 -14.94 6.27 2.14
C ALA A 372 -15.71 5.22 1.33
N TYR A 373 -14.98 4.34 0.66
CA TYR A 373 -15.47 3.15 -0.05
C TYR A 373 -16.31 3.41 -1.30
N LEU A 374 -17.52 3.95 -1.17
CA LEU A 374 -18.44 4.18 -2.29
C LEU A 374 -18.45 5.66 -2.67
N HIS A 375 -17.78 6.00 -3.75
CA HIS A 375 -17.70 7.33 -4.34
C HIS A 375 -17.25 7.25 -5.81
N PRO A 376 -17.44 8.29 -6.64
CA PRO A 376 -17.14 8.26 -8.09
C PRO A 376 -15.67 8.01 -8.47
N GLN A 377 -14.71 8.22 -7.55
CA GLN A 377 -13.28 7.92 -7.74
C GLN A 377 -12.89 6.55 -7.14
N GLY A 378 -13.85 5.72 -6.74
CA GLY A 378 -13.63 4.40 -6.16
C GLY A 378 -13.10 3.36 -7.14
N ASN A 379 -13.04 2.10 -6.69
CA ASN A 379 -12.69 0.97 -7.55
C ASN A 379 -13.80 0.70 -8.59
N ASP A 380 -13.59 -0.26 -9.48
CA ASP A 380 -14.52 -0.60 -10.54
C ASP A 380 -15.95 -0.88 -10.03
N LEU A 381 -16.09 -1.70 -8.96
CA LEU A 381 -17.39 -1.96 -8.34
C LEU A 381 -18.08 -0.67 -7.87
N ALA A 382 -17.37 0.21 -7.16
CA ALA A 382 -17.94 1.47 -6.67
C ALA A 382 -18.38 2.37 -7.83
N ARG A 383 -17.62 2.38 -8.91
CA ARG A 383 -17.92 3.16 -10.11
C ARG A 383 -19.10 2.59 -10.90
N GLY A 384 -19.16 1.27 -11.07
CA GLY A 384 -20.27 0.59 -11.75
C GLY A 384 -21.61 0.75 -11.03
N LEU A 385 -21.58 0.94 -9.71
CA LEU A 385 -22.75 1.15 -8.85
C LEU A 385 -23.34 2.57 -8.93
N LEU A 386 -22.70 3.52 -9.63
CA LEU A 386 -23.11 4.93 -9.62
C LEU A 386 -23.60 5.38 -10.98
N LEU A 387 -24.75 6.04 -11.00
CA LEU A 387 -25.35 6.75 -12.12
C LEU A 387 -25.52 8.23 -11.75
N PHE A 388 -25.54 9.13 -12.73
CA PHE A 388 -25.95 10.50 -12.50
C PHE A 388 -27.43 10.58 -12.12
N GLY A 389 -27.77 11.42 -11.16
CA GLY A 389 -29.17 11.68 -10.79
C GLY A 389 -29.94 12.35 -11.93
N ASP A 390 -29.34 13.38 -12.49
CA ASP A 390 -29.88 14.06 -13.69
C ASP A 390 -29.31 13.38 -14.94
N GLY A 391 -30.16 12.95 -15.86
CA GLY A 391 -29.79 12.32 -17.11
C GLY A 391 -29.60 13.33 -18.25
N GLN A 392 -28.94 12.88 -19.31
CA GLN A 392 -28.76 13.64 -20.55
C GLN A 392 -29.24 12.82 -21.74
N GLN A 393 -29.91 13.47 -22.68
CA GLN A 393 -30.37 12.79 -23.90
C GLN A 393 -29.17 12.44 -24.78
N VAL A 394 -29.20 11.26 -25.37
CA VAL A 394 -28.34 10.86 -26.49
C VAL A 394 -29.00 11.33 -27.78
N VAL A 395 -28.52 12.43 -28.36
CA VAL A 395 -29.19 13.10 -29.45
C VAL A 395 -28.64 12.78 -30.83
N ASP A 396 -27.36 12.43 -30.91
CA ASP A 396 -26.67 12.21 -32.19
C ASP A 396 -25.65 11.06 -32.12
N GLU A 397 -24.97 10.83 -33.24
CA GLU A 397 -23.94 9.79 -33.37
C GLU A 397 -22.71 10.07 -32.52
N ASP A 398 -22.35 11.34 -32.34
CA ASP A 398 -21.20 11.74 -31.50
C ASP A 398 -21.41 11.35 -30.03
N ASP A 399 -22.63 11.52 -29.51
CA ASP A 399 -22.98 11.12 -28.15
C ASP A 399 -22.94 9.60 -27.99
N LEU A 400 -23.46 8.87 -29.00
CA LEU A 400 -23.38 7.41 -29.02
C LEU A 400 -21.94 6.93 -29.10
N GLU A 401 -21.11 7.51 -29.96
CA GLU A 401 -19.69 7.14 -30.07
C GLU A 401 -18.95 7.26 -28.72
N ARG A 402 -19.20 8.31 -27.95
CA ARG A 402 -18.60 8.49 -26.62
C ARG A 402 -18.97 7.34 -25.68
N LEU A 403 -20.22 6.90 -25.70
CA LEU A 403 -20.68 5.73 -24.94
C LEU A 403 -19.97 4.47 -25.40
N LEU A 404 -19.88 4.24 -26.71
CA LEU A 404 -19.24 3.04 -27.31
C LEU A 404 -17.73 2.99 -27.00
N ILE A 405 -17.04 4.13 -27.13
CA ILE A 405 -15.61 4.25 -26.77
C ILE A 405 -15.40 3.94 -25.28
N HIS A 406 -16.31 4.41 -24.41
CA HIS A 406 -16.24 4.08 -22.98
C HIS A 406 -16.35 2.58 -22.74
N GLY A 407 -17.26 1.89 -23.42
CA GLY A 407 -17.39 0.42 -23.34
C GLY A 407 -16.11 -0.31 -23.75
N ALA A 408 -15.53 0.07 -24.90
CA ALA A 408 -14.24 -0.49 -25.33
C ALA A 408 -13.12 -0.23 -24.33
N ASN A 409 -13.06 0.96 -23.72
CA ASN A 409 -12.07 1.29 -22.68
C ASN A 409 -12.27 0.44 -21.42
N ALA A 410 -13.51 0.23 -20.99
CA ALA A 410 -13.84 -0.58 -19.81
C ALA A 410 -13.47 -2.07 -20.04
N TRP A 411 -13.63 -2.57 -21.24
CA TRP A 411 -13.11 -3.89 -21.62
C TRP A 411 -11.58 -3.96 -21.55
N GLY A 412 -10.89 -2.90 -21.91
CA GLY A 412 -9.43 -2.80 -21.91
C GLY A 412 -8.81 -2.64 -23.29
N ILE A 413 -9.63 -2.36 -24.32
CA ILE A 413 -9.15 -2.09 -25.67
C ILE A 413 -8.36 -0.79 -25.68
N LYS A 414 -7.16 -0.85 -26.24
CA LYS A 414 -6.25 0.29 -26.43
C LYS A 414 -6.01 0.48 -27.92
N GLY A 415 -5.71 1.69 -28.30
CA GLY A 415 -5.48 2.03 -29.69
C GLY A 415 -6.26 3.27 -30.12
N SER A 416 -6.44 3.45 -31.42
CA SER A 416 -7.17 4.58 -32.00
C SER A 416 -8.68 4.52 -31.68
N ILE A 417 -9.38 5.61 -31.89
CA ILE A 417 -10.85 5.66 -31.78
C ILE A 417 -11.47 4.67 -32.75
N GLU A 418 -10.98 4.62 -33.98
CA GLU A 418 -11.46 3.70 -35.02
C GLU A 418 -11.31 2.23 -34.62
N GLU A 419 -10.17 1.83 -34.05
CA GLU A 419 -9.95 0.46 -33.57
C GLU A 419 -10.93 0.09 -32.45
N ARG A 420 -11.23 1.01 -31.55
CA ARG A 420 -12.21 0.80 -30.47
C ARG A 420 -13.63 0.65 -31.01
N LEU A 421 -14.03 1.51 -31.93
CA LEU A 421 -15.35 1.44 -32.56
C LEU A 421 -15.50 0.18 -33.41
N ASN A 422 -14.47 -0.22 -34.15
CA ASN A 422 -14.42 -1.48 -34.88
C ASN A 422 -14.56 -2.71 -33.97
N TRP A 423 -13.91 -2.67 -32.80
CA TRP A 423 -14.08 -3.71 -31.80
C TRP A 423 -15.53 -3.77 -31.29
N VAL A 424 -16.11 -2.63 -30.95
CA VAL A 424 -17.51 -2.54 -30.51
C VAL A 424 -18.43 -3.10 -31.58
N GLY A 425 -18.28 -2.68 -32.84
CA GLY A 425 -19.12 -3.16 -33.96
C GLY A 425 -19.15 -4.69 -34.09
N LYS A 426 -18.01 -5.35 -33.81
CA LYS A 426 -17.91 -6.82 -33.86
C LYS A 426 -18.56 -7.54 -32.67
N HIS A 427 -18.77 -6.84 -31.53
CA HIS A 427 -19.20 -7.47 -30.28
C HIS A 427 -20.60 -7.03 -29.81
N GLN A 428 -21.33 -6.24 -30.58
CA GLN A 428 -22.66 -5.73 -30.21
C GLN A 428 -23.63 -6.80 -29.74
N LYS A 429 -23.64 -7.95 -30.41
CA LYS A 429 -24.49 -9.09 -30.03
C LYS A 429 -24.17 -9.57 -28.60
N TRP A 430 -22.90 -9.65 -28.25
CA TRP A 430 -22.47 -10.09 -26.92
C TRP A 430 -22.84 -9.09 -25.82
N PHE A 431 -22.84 -7.80 -26.12
CA PHE A 431 -23.31 -6.78 -25.17
C PHE A 431 -24.78 -6.99 -24.81
N LEU A 432 -25.62 -7.26 -25.81
CA LEU A 432 -27.05 -7.49 -25.62
C LEU A 432 -27.32 -8.80 -24.85
N GLU A 433 -26.65 -9.88 -25.22
CA GLU A 433 -26.73 -11.17 -24.52
C GLU A 433 -26.28 -11.06 -23.05
N THR A 434 -25.18 -10.31 -22.79
CA THR A 434 -24.71 -10.03 -21.44
C THR A 434 -25.73 -9.22 -20.64
N ALA A 435 -26.32 -8.20 -21.27
CA ALA A 435 -27.31 -7.35 -20.59
C ALA A 435 -28.63 -8.09 -20.31
N GLU A 436 -28.97 -9.11 -21.11
CA GLU A 436 -30.17 -9.94 -20.91
C GLU A 436 -30.00 -10.91 -19.74
N ASP A 437 -28.90 -11.66 -19.67
CA ASP A 437 -28.59 -12.57 -18.58
C ASP A 437 -27.09 -12.56 -18.23
N PRO A 438 -26.66 -11.62 -17.38
CA PRO A 438 -25.23 -11.45 -17.05
C PRO A 438 -24.65 -12.57 -16.20
N MET A 439 -25.46 -13.43 -15.61
CA MET A 439 -24.96 -14.55 -14.80
C MET A 439 -24.67 -15.81 -15.65
N THR A 440 -25.36 -15.97 -16.76
CA THR A 440 -25.13 -17.04 -17.74
C THR A 440 -24.11 -16.58 -18.78
N ASN A 441 -24.22 -15.34 -19.28
CA ASN A 441 -23.28 -14.74 -20.24
C ASN A 441 -22.20 -13.95 -19.49
N ASP A 442 -21.26 -14.65 -18.88
CA ASP A 442 -20.34 -14.14 -17.87
C ASP A 442 -19.00 -13.61 -18.46
N TRP A 443 -18.83 -13.59 -19.77
CA TRP A 443 -17.60 -13.12 -20.41
C TRP A 443 -17.20 -11.68 -19.97
N TRP A 444 -18.16 -10.82 -19.61
CA TRP A 444 -17.89 -9.48 -19.08
C TRP A 444 -16.99 -9.47 -17.84
N MET A 445 -16.92 -10.59 -17.11
CA MET A 445 -16.06 -10.76 -15.94
C MET A 445 -14.56 -10.72 -16.28
N GLU A 446 -14.20 -10.95 -17.56
CA GLU A 446 -12.84 -10.89 -18.07
C GLU A 446 -12.39 -9.45 -18.44
N ALA A 447 -13.32 -8.49 -18.45
CA ALA A 447 -13.02 -7.09 -18.74
C ALA A 447 -12.03 -6.49 -17.73
N SER A 448 -11.27 -5.50 -18.15
CA SER A 448 -10.36 -4.76 -17.25
C SER A 448 -11.10 -4.05 -16.13
N GLU A 449 -12.34 -3.60 -16.39
CA GLU A 449 -13.27 -2.99 -15.44
C GLU A 449 -14.62 -3.73 -15.54
N PRO A 450 -14.78 -4.94 -14.91
CA PRO A 450 -15.94 -5.79 -15.13
C PRO A 450 -17.28 -5.11 -14.84
N PHE A 451 -17.43 -4.46 -13.69
CA PHE A 451 -18.70 -3.81 -13.33
C PHE A 451 -18.97 -2.54 -14.14
N GLY A 452 -17.94 -1.80 -14.51
CA GLY A 452 -18.05 -0.67 -15.43
C GLY A 452 -18.48 -1.13 -16.81
N PHE A 453 -17.91 -2.24 -17.29
CA PHE A 453 -18.28 -2.80 -18.59
C PHE A 453 -19.70 -3.40 -18.59
N LEU A 454 -20.11 -4.10 -17.54
CA LEU A 454 -21.48 -4.60 -17.39
C LEU A 454 -22.48 -3.45 -17.35
N ALA A 455 -22.15 -2.35 -16.66
CA ALA A 455 -23.00 -1.17 -16.64
C ALA A 455 -23.15 -0.55 -18.05
N PHE A 456 -22.07 -0.55 -18.85
CA PHE A 456 -22.12 -0.19 -20.25
C PHE A 456 -23.02 -1.12 -21.07
N CYS A 457 -22.95 -2.44 -20.92
CA CYS A 457 -23.79 -3.38 -21.65
C CYS A 457 -25.29 -3.15 -21.37
N LEU A 458 -25.65 -2.89 -20.12
CA LEU A 458 -27.02 -2.57 -19.71
C LEU A 458 -27.49 -1.23 -20.31
N GLU A 459 -26.62 -0.23 -20.36
CA GLU A 459 -26.91 1.08 -20.96
C GLU A 459 -27.07 0.97 -22.47
N TYR A 460 -26.17 0.24 -23.13
CA TYR A 460 -26.23 -0.01 -24.57
C TYR A 460 -27.52 -0.76 -24.97
N GLN A 461 -27.94 -1.75 -24.18
CA GLN A 461 -29.23 -2.45 -24.40
C GLN A 461 -30.40 -1.47 -24.32
N GLN A 462 -30.40 -0.54 -23.36
CA GLN A 462 -31.49 0.42 -23.20
C GLN A 462 -31.52 1.40 -24.38
N PHE A 463 -30.34 1.93 -24.77
CA PHE A 463 -30.24 2.76 -25.97
C PHE A 463 -30.74 2.04 -27.23
N THR A 464 -30.39 0.76 -27.40
CA THR A 464 -30.83 -0.04 -28.57
C THR A 464 -32.36 -0.19 -28.61
N LYS A 465 -33.03 -0.23 -27.46
CA LYS A 465 -34.49 -0.32 -27.36
C LYS A 465 -35.20 1.02 -27.65
N GLU A 466 -34.63 2.14 -27.20
CA GLU A 466 -35.29 3.45 -27.23
C GLU A 466 -34.81 4.34 -28.38
N GLY A 467 -33.55 4.15 -28.83
CA GLY A 467 -32.96 4.97 -29.91
C GLY A 467 -32.54 6.37 -29.46
N TYR A 468 -32.34 7.26 -30.45
CA TYR A 468 -32.01 8.65 -30.18
C TYR A 468 -33.16 9.36 -29.45
N GLY A 469 -32.81 10.19 -28.50
CA GLY A 469 -33.73 10.79 -27.54
C GLY A 469 -33.77 10.06 -26.19
N TYR A 470 -33.16 8.88 -26.09
CA TYR A 470 -32.99 8.17 -24.83
C TYR A 470 -32.24 9.04 -23.81
N VAL A 471 -32.75 9.08 -22.57
CA VAL A 471 -32.13 9.82 -21.48
C VAL A 471 -31.16 8.89 -20.71
N SER A 472 -29.88 9.04 -20.98
CA SER A 472 -28.83 8.33 -20.32
C SER A 472 -28.48 8.96 -18.98
N HIS A 473 -28.30 8.13 -17.97
CA HIS A 473 -27.75 8.49 -16.66
C HIS A 473 -26.34 7.92 -16.45
N PHE A 474 -25.80 7.27 -17.47
CA PHE A 474 -24.54 6.55 -17.39
C PHE A 474 -23.32 7.50 -17.42
N PRO A 475 -22.38 7.41 -16.46
CA PRO A 475 -21.20 8.27 -16.44
C PRO A 475 -20.17 7.81 -17.47
N VAL A 476 -20.07 8.49 -18.61
CA VAL A 476 -18.96 8.30 -19.55
C VAL A 476 -17.68 8.90 -18.96
N ARG A 477 -16.63 8.11 -18.88
CA ARG A 477 -15.35 8.50 -18.28
C ARG A 477 -14.32 8.80 -19.33
N MET A 478 -13.63 9.92 -19.12
CA MET A 478 -12.54 10.38 -19.97
C MET A 478 -11.31 10.63 -19.13
N ASP A 479 -10.13 10.26 -19.62
CA ASP A 479 -8.85 10.51 -18.98
C ASP A 479 -7.82 10.98 -20.02
N CYS A 480 -6.89 11.84 -19.57
CA CYS A 480 -5.79 12.30 -20.41
C CYS A 480 -4.71 11.23 -20.50
N SER A 481 -4.14 11.04 -21.69
CA SER A 481 -2.97 10.21 -21.85
C SER A 481 -1.70 10.97 -21.43
N ASN A 482 -0.93 10.41 -20.45
CA ASN A 482 0.38 10.94 -20.07
C ASN A 482 0.42 12.41 -19.60
N ASN A 483 -0.55 12.85 -18.81
CA ASN A 483 -0.70 14.24 -18.36
C ASN A 483 0.63 14.89 -17.88
N GLY A 484 1.42 14.18 -17.03
CA GLY A 484 2.71 14.70 -16.56
C GLY A 484 3.72 14.93 -17.68
N MET A 485 3.77 14.05 -18.67
CA MET A 485 4.64 14.21 -19.84
C MET A 485 4.13 15.31 -20.78
N GLN A 486 2.81 15.44 -20.97
CA GLN A 486 2.22 16.54 -21.73
C GLN A 486 2.66 17.88 -21.17
N ILE A 487 2.51 18.10 -19.86
CA ILE A 487 2.93 19.33 -19.19
C ILE A 487 4.45 19.57 -19.36
N LEU A 488 5.26 18.51 -19.20
CA LEU A 488 6.71 18.61 -19.35
C LEU A 488 7.11 19.05 -20.75
N HIS A 489 6.57 18.40 -21.80
CA HIS A 489 6.86 18.76 -23.20
C HIS A 489 6.35 20.15 -23.57
N LEU A 490 5.20 20.59 -23.03
CA LEU A 490 4.73 21.96 -23.18
C LEU A 490 5.70 22.98 -22.56
N LEU A 491 6.17 22.74 -21.34
CA LEU A 491 7.12 23.63 -20.66
C LEU A 491 8.47 23.68 -21.37
N LEU A 492 8.95 22.53 -21.86
CA LEU A 492 10.20 22.42 -22.60
C LEU A 492 10.08 22.86 -24.07
N ARG A 493 8.87 23.09 -24.58
CA ARG A 493 8.57 23.34 -25.99
C ARG A 493 9.15 22.25 -26.91
N ASP A 494 9.13 21.00 -26.43
CA ASP A 494 9.65 19.85 -27.16
C ASP A 494 8.60 19.28 -28.12
N THR A 495 8.65 19.75 -29.36
CA THR A 495 7.74 19.30 -30.42
C THR A 495 8.03 17.89 -30.92
N ARG A 496 9.26 17.39 -30.75
CA ARG A 496 9.68 16.05 -31.26
C ARG A 496 8.95 14.93 -30.54
N HIS A 497 8.86 15.02 -29.21
CA HIS A 497 8.24 13.97 -28.39
C HIS A 497 6.76 14.30 -28.05
N ALA A 498 6.32 15.53 -28.27
CA ALA A 498 4.95 15.98 -28.03
C ALA A 498 3.89 15.13 -28.77
N LYS A 499 4.21 14.63 -29.97
CA LYS A 499 3.35 13.72 -30.75
C LYS A 499 3.06 12.41 -30.00
N HIS A 500 4.02 11.86 -29.25
CA HIS A 500 3.86 10.62 -28.49
C HIS A 500 3.00 10.81 -27.21
N CYS A 501 2.73 12.07 -26.84
CA CYS A 501 1.85 12.47 -25.75
C CYS A 501 0.50 13.02 -26.22
N ASN A 502 0.20 12.94 -27.49
CA ASN A 502 -1.04 13.48 -28.10
C ASN A 502 -1.22 14.99 -27.90
N LEU A 503 -0.14 15.77 -28.00
CA LEU A 503 -0.16 17.23 -27.95
C LEU A 503 -0.15 17.90 -29.33
N VAL A 504 0.16 17.15 -30.38
CA VAL A 504 0.20 17.64 -31.76
C VAL A 504 -1.06 17.15 -32.46
N PRO A 505 -1.88 18.07 -33.02
CA PRO A 505 -3.06 17.67 -33.78
C PRO A 505 -2.67 16.91 -35.06
N ASP A 506 -3.61 16.21 -35.65
CA ASP A 506 -3.51 15.53 -36.94
C ASP A 506 -2.38 14.46 -37.03
N GLN A 507 -2.02 13.88 -35.89
CA GLN A 507 -1.09 12.76 -35.79
C GLN A 507 -1.82 11.50 -35.30
N PRO A 508 -1.35 10.29 -35.67
CA PRO A 508 -1.83 9.06 -35.07
C PRO A 508 -1.72 9.11 -33.54
N VAL A 509 -2.66 8.45 -32.83
CA VAL A 509 -2.63 8.38 -31.37
C VAL A 509 -1.30 7.82 -30.90
N GLY A 510 -0.50 8.65 -30.21
CA GLY A 510 0.80 8.30 -29.67
C GLY A 510 0.69 7.60 -28.31
N ASP A 511 1.66 6.74 -28.03
CA ASP A 511 1.86 6.13 -26.71
C ASP A 511 3.32 6.29 -26.28
N MET A 512 3.58 7.28 -25.43
CA MET A 512 4.92 7.58 -24.93
C MET A 512 5.56 6.37 -24.20
N TYR A 513 4.76 5.56 -23.51
CA TYR A 513 5.30 4.40 -22.79
C TYR A 513 5.72 3.29 -23.76
N GLN A 514 4.94 3.06 -24.82
CA GLN A 514 5.35 2.12 -25.86
C GLN A 514 6.58 2.64 -26.59
N TYR A 515 6.61 3.89 -26.97
CA TYR A 515 7.76 4.52 -27.62
C TYR A 515 9.06 4.36 -26.81
N ILE A 516 9.01 4.60 -25.49
CA ILE A 516 10.16 4.39 -24.61
C ILE A 516 10.53 2.91 -24.47
N ALA A 517 9.54 2.01 -24.44
CA ALA A 517 9.79 0.58 -24.42
C ALA A 517 10.54 0.11 -25.66
N ASP A 518 10.14 0.62 -26.83
CA ASP A 518 10.77 0.30 -28.12
C ASP A 518 12.22 0.81 -28.16
N LEU A 519 12.47 2.04 -27.68
CA LEU A 519 13.83 2.59 -27.60
C LEU A 519 14.73 1.75 -26.67
N VAL A 520 14.22 1.32 -25.52
CA VAL A 520 14.98 0.46 -24.60
C VAL A 520 15.22 -0.91 -25.22
N TYR A 521 14.25 -1.45 -25.93
CA TYR A 521 14.38 -2.73 -26.63
C TYR A 521 15.49 -2.68 -27.71
N GLU A 522 15.51 -1.65 -28.57
CA GLU A 522 16.56 -1.48 -29.57
C GLU A 522 17.95 -1.29 -28.91
N ARG A 523 18.03 -0.55 -27.84
CA ARG A 523 19.28 -0.40 -27.09
C ARG A 523 19.78 -1.71 -26.48
N LEU A 524 18.89 -2.55 -25.94
CA LEU A 524 19.24 -3.89 -25.45
C LEU A 524 19.71 -4.81 -26.59
N LYS A 525 19.10 -4.70 -27.75
CA LYS A 525 19.52 -5.41 -28.97
C LYS A 525 20.94 -5.06 -29.39
N GLU A 526 21.28 -3.77 -29.43
CA GLU A 526 22.64 -3.29 -29.73
C GLU A 526 23.67 -3.83 -28.72
N GLN A 527 23.31 -3.88 -27.45
CA GLN A 527 24.20 -4.33 -26.37
C GLN A 527 24.20 -5.87 -26.18
N SER A 528 23.33 -6.59 -26.87
CA SER A 528 23.14 -8.05 -26.68
C SER A 528 24.36 -8.89 -27.05
N SER A 529 25.24 -8.38 -27.93
CA SER A 529 26.49 -9.03 -28.32
C SER A 529 27.61 -8.88 -27.27
N GLU A 530 27.53 -7.86 -26.41
CA GLU A 530 28.58 -7.50 -25.47
C GLU A 530 28.22 -7.84 -24.01
N SER A 531 26.91 -7.97 -23.71
CA SER A 531 26.40 -8.18 -22.36
C SER A 531 25.39 -9.33 -22.30
N TYR A 532 25.70 -10.35 -21.50
CA TYR A 532 24.78 -11.45 -21.20
C TYR A 532 23.43 -10.94 -20.65
N ILE A 533 23.48 -9.98 -19.72
CA ILE A 533 22.25 -9.42 -19.12
C ILE A 533 21.41 -8.70 -20.19
N ALA A 534 22.03 -7.95 -21.09
CA ALA A 534 21.33 -7.31 -22.20
C ALA A 534 20.70 -8.34 -23.15
N SER A 535 21.43 -9.43 -23.47
CA SER A 535 20.94 -10.51 -24.33
C SER A 535 19.71 -11.20 -23.73
N GLU A 536 19.71 -11.48 -22.43
CA GLU A 536 18.57 -12.12 -21.77
C GLU A 536 17.36 -11.20 -21.69
N TRP A 537 17.53 -9.90 -21.37
CA TRP A 537 16.44 -8.93 -21.42
C TRP A 537 15.91 -8.70 -22.84
N PHE A 538 16.78 -8.70 -23.85
CA PHE A 538 16.36 -8.62 -25.25
C PHE A 538 15.47 -9.80 -25.65
N LYS A 539 15.82 -11.03 -25.26
CA LYS A 539 15.01 -12.23 -25.49
C LYS A 539 13.70 -12.23 -24.73
N TYR A 540 13.72 -11.76 -23.47
CA TYR A 540 12.52 -11.66 -22.62
C TYR A 540 11.53 -10.63 -23.15
N GLY A 541 12.05 -9.56 -23.74
CA GLY A 541 11.26 -8.45 -24.26
C GLY A 541 11.02 -7.33 -23.24
N VAL A 542 10.81 -6.14 -23.77
CA VAL A 542 10.50 -4.94 -22.99
C VAL A 542 9.05 -4.57 -23.20
N THR A 543 8.28 -4.51 -22.13
CA THR A 543 6.84 -4.25 -22.22
C THR A 543 6.51 -2.79 -21.92
N ARG A 544 5.38 -2.33 -22.46
CA ARG A 544 4.79 -1.03 -22.13
C ARG A 544 4.57 -0.84 -20.62
N ALA A 545 4.22 -1.92 -19.90
CA ALA A 545 4.02 -1.88 -18.46
C ALA A 545 5.31 -1.54 -17.70
N MET A 546 6.45 -2.10 -18.12
CA MET A 546 7.78 -1.79 -17.58
C MET A 546 8.13 -0.31 -17.83
N ALA A 547 7.94 0.19 -19.05
CA ALA A 547 8.17 1.59 -19.38
C ALA A 547 7.30 2.53 -18.55
N LYS A 548 6.00 2.22 -18.40
CA LYS A 548 5.09 2.99 -17.55
C LYS A 548 5.58 3.05 -16.10
N ALA A 549 6.00 1.92 -15.53
CA ALA A 549 6.51 1.87 -14.15
C ALA A 549 7.79 2.67 -13.95
N ALA A 550 8.66 2.71 -14.96
CA ALA A 550 9.93 3.41 -14.92
C ALA A 550 9.78 4.93 -15.04
N VAL A 551 8.88 5.42 -15.91
CA VAL A 551 8.90 6.82 -16.32
C VAL A 551 7.67 7.63 -15.94
N MET A 552 6.53 7.02 -15.63
CA MET A 552 5.29 7.75 -15.33
C MET A 552 5.44 8.79 -14.21
N ASN A 553 6.16 8.44 -13.16
CA ASN A 553 6.36 9.30 -12.00
C ASN A 553 7.70 10.06 -12.02
N LYS A 554 8.49 9.94 -13.10
CA LYS A 554 9.78 10.62 -13.23
C LYS A 554 9.65 12.15 -13.18
N PRO A 555 8.66 12.78 -13.88
CA PRO A 555 8.44 14.22 -13.77
C PRO A 555 8.10 14.71 -12.35
N TYR A 556 7.67 13.80 -11.48
CA TYR A 556 7.32 14.09 -10.08
C TYR A 556 8.42 13.73 -9.08
N GLY A 557 9.65 13.45 -9.53
CA GLY A 557 10.79 13.15 -8.67
C GLY A 557 10.81 11.73 -8.11
N GLN A 558 10.34 10.74 -8.86
CA GLN A 558 10.38 9.33 -8.46
C GLN A 558 11.81 8.90 -8.14
N SER A 559 12.00 8.25 -6.97
CA SER A 559 13.29 7.69 -6.60
C SER A 559 13.59 6.40 -7.38
N TYR A 560 14.89 6.14 -7.58
CA TYR A 560 15.38 4.92 -8.23
C TYR A 560 14.87 3.63 -7.52
N TYR A 561 14.86 3.63 -6.19
CA TYR A 561 14.34 2.50 -5.42
C TYR A 561 12.85 2.21 -5.68
N HIS A 562 12.07 3.23 -5.95
CA HIS A 562 10.65 3.05 -6.31
C HIS A 562 10.49 2.40 -7.69
N VAL A 563 11.35 2.76 -8.65
CA VAL A 563 11.39 2.08 -9.97
C VAL A 563 11.69 0.60 -9.81
N LEU A 564 12.72 0.25 -9.02
CA LEU A 564 13.10 -1.14 -8.75
C LEU A 564 11.96 -1.93 -8.10
N SER A 565 11.30 -1.36 -7.09
CA SER A 565 10.16 -2.00 -6.42
C SER A 565 9.00 -2.28 -7.39
N ASN A 566 8.71 -1.34 -8.30
CA ASN A 566 7.68 -1.52 -9.32
C ASN A 566 8.06 -2.60 -10.34
N PHE A 567 9.32 -2.66 -10.75
CA PHE A 567 9.81 -3.71 -11.66
C PHE A 567 9.68 -5.08 -11.05
N LEU A 568 10.10 -5.27 -9.80
CA LEU A 568 9.92 -6.52 -9.06
C LEU A 568 8.44 -6.96 -9.02
N SER A 569 7.53 -6.00 -8.89
CA SER A 569 6.08 -6.28 -8.91
C SER A 569 5.54 -6.70 -10.27
N ILE A 570 6.09 -6.13 -11.38
CA ILE A 570 5.62 -6.39 -12.75
C ILE A 570 6.24 -7.66 -13.32
N ILE A 571 7.54 -7.83 -13.14
CA ILE A 571 8.30 -8.95 -13.68
C ILE A 571 7.97 -10.23 -12.91
N GLY A 572 7.73 -10.13 -11.60
CA GLY A 572 7.41 -11.28 -10.75
C GLY A 572 8.53 -12.32 -10.72
N ASP A 573 8.14 -13.59 -10.71
CA ASP A 573 9.07 -14.72 -10.71
C ASP A 573 9.38 -15.23 -12.16
N ASN A 574 8.78 -14.62 -13.18
CA ASN A 574 8.88 -15.04 -14.59
C ASN A 574 10.00 -14.29 -15.34
N HIS A 575 11.21 -14.23 -14.78
CA HIS A 575 12.35 -13.60 -15.46
C HIS A 575 13.41 -14.65 -15.82
N PRO A 576 14.26 -14.37 -16.84
CA PRO A 576 15.21 -15.34 -17.37
C PRO A 576 16.45 -15.57 -16.50
N PHE A 577 16.58 -14.85 -15.35
CA PHE A 577 17.79 -14.87 -14.52
C PHE A 577 17.65 -15.84 -13.35
N GLN A 578 18.77 -16.49 -12.97
CA GLN A 578 18.83 -17.37 -11.80
C GLN A 578 18.79 -16.56 -10.48
N GLU A 579 18.39 -17.21 -9.40
CA GLU A 579 18.42 -16.60 -8.04
C GLU A 579 19.84 -16.12 -7.71
N GLY A 580 19.95 -14.83 -7.37
CA GLY A 580 21.23 -14.16 -7.09
C GLY A 580 21.66 -13.15 -8.17
N GLU A 581 21.26 -13.33 -9.43
CA GLU A 581 21.53 -12.41 -10.52
C GLU A 581 20.41 -11.37 -10.70
N ASN A 582 19.23 -11.64 -10.11
CA ASN A 582 17.99 -10.88 -10.34
C ASN A 582 18.11 -9.40 -10.02
N ILE A 583 18.76 -9.04 -8.92
CA ILE A 583 18.88 -7.64 -8.49
C ILE A 583 19.77 -6.85 -9.45
N ASP A 584 20.87 -7.44 -9.89
CA ASP A 584 21.79 -6.79 -10.82
C ASP A 584 21.16 -6.66 -12.22
N ALA A 585 20.42 -7.69 -12.66
CA ALA A 585 19.70 -7.67 -13.91
C ALA A 585 18.57 -6.64 -13.94
N ILE A 586 17.80 -6.51 -12.83
CA ILE A 586 16.74 -5.51 -12.70
C ILE A 586 17.32 -4.10 -12.59
N ASN A 587 18.44 -3.93 -11.88
CA ASN A 587 19.19 -2.68 -11.83
C ASN A 587 19.65 -2.26 -13.22
N TYR A 588 20.21 -3.19 -13.98
CA TYR A 588 20.65 -2.94 -15.35
C TYR A 588 19.49 -2.45 -16.23
N LEU A 589 18.33 -3.14 -16.19
CA LEU A 589 17.15 -2.72 -16.96
C LEU A 589 16.65 -1.33 -16.53
N ALA A 590 16.61 -1.04 -15.22
CA ALA A 590 16.23 0.26 -14.70
C ALA A 590 17.16 1.38 -15.16
N GLU A 591 18.47 1.11 -15.29
CA GLU A 591 19.45 2.04 -15.84
C GLU A 591 19.22 2.30 -17.33
N GLN A 592 18.86 1.27 -18.14
CA GLN A 592 18.51 1.46 -19.54
C GLN A 592 17.32 2.40 -19.69
N PHE A 593 16.24 2.19 -18.94
CA PHE A 593 15.10 3.11 -18.92
C PHE A 593 15.46 4.52 -18.46
N ASN A 594 16.33 4.63 -17.46
CA ASN A 594 16.78 5.93 -16.96
C ASN A 594 17.61 6.70 -17.99
N THR A 595 18.41 5.99 -18.77
CA THR A 595 19.24 6.57 -19.83
C THR A 595 18.39 7.05 -21.02
N VAL A 596 17.45 6.24 -21.46
CA VAL A 596 16.56 6.58 -22.58
C VAL A 596 15.57 7.71 -22.24
N ALA A 597 15.14 7.80 -20.98
CA ALA A 597 14.19 8.81 -20.54
C ALA A 597 14.83 10.13 -20.03
N ARG A 598 16.13 10.32 -20.22
CA ARG A 598 16.85 11.61 -20.04
C ARG A 598 16.84 12.41 -21.32
#